data_1e34e3930ff8b40cb3f378cea83ca6e2
#
_entry.id   1e34e3930ff8b40cb3f378cea83ca6e2
#
_cell.length_a   1.000
_cell.length_b   1.000
_cell.length_c   1.000
_cell.angle_alpha   90.00
_cell.angle_beta   90.00
_cell.angle_gamma   90.00
#
_symmetry.space_group_name_H-M   'P 1'
#
loop_
_entity.id
_entity.type
_entity.pdbx_description
1 polymer ?
#
loop_
_entity_poly.entity_id
_entity_poly.type
_entity_poly.pdbx_seq_one_letter_code
_entity_poly.pdbx_strand_id
1 'polypeptide(L)'
;MSPESPILHGTTIVSVRRHDGAGPRVALGGDGQVTLGQIVVKAGARKVRRLHHDRVLAGFAGATADAFTLFERFEAKLDKHQGHLQRAAIELTRDWRTDRVLRRLEAMLAVADRETSLIITGNGDVLEPEHGIVAIGSGGAFAQAAARALIAHTAMPAPEVVKRSLEIAGELCIYTNQHHTIEVLE
;
A
#
# COMPACT_ATOMS: atom_id res chain seq x y z
N MET A 1 16.12 17.54 26.64
CA MET A 1 15.63 17.10 25.33
C MET A 1 15.92 15.61 25.27
N SER A 2 14.89 14.77 25.42
CA SER A 2 15.05 13.33 25.22
C SER A 2 15.34 13.09 23.75
N PRO A 3 16.31 12.24 23.38
CA PRO A 3 16.52 11.88 21.99
C PRO A 3 15.25 11.18 21.50
N GLU A 4 14.58 11.78 20.54
CA GLU A 4 13.49 11.10 19.83
C GLU A 4 14.05 9.80 19.26
N SER A 5 13.38 8.69 19.57
CA SER A 5 13.74 7.40 19.01
C SER A 5 13.76 7.51 17.48
N PRO A 6 14.79 7.02 16.79
CA PRO A 6 14.87 7.15 15.35
C PRO A 6 13.66 6.45 14.70
N ILE A 7 12.84 7.25 14.02
CA ILE A 7 11.64 6.76 13.33
C ILE A 7 12.09 6.06 12.05
N LEU A 8 11.59 4.84 11.84
CA LEU A 8 11.77 4.12 10.57
C LEU A 8 10.89 4.79 9.51
N HIS A 9 11.52 5.35 8.50
CA HIS A 9 10.87 5.93 7.34
C HIS A 9 11.22 5.15 6.07
N GLY A 10 10.41 5.33 5.06
CA GLY A 10 10.70 4.83 3.74
C GLY A 10 9.69 3.81 3.27
N THR A 11 8.71 4.31 2.55
CA THR A 11 7.78 3.46 1.80
C THR A 11 7.03 4.32 0.82
N THR A 12 6.91 3.80 -0.40
CA THR A 12 5.90 4.24 -1.35
C THR A 12 5.14 3.02 -1.81
N ILE A 13 3.84 3.04 -1.59
CA ILE A 13 2.90 2.06 -2.16
C ILE A 13 1.96 2.82 -3.06
N VAL A 14 1.71 2.30 -4.26
CA VAL A 14 0.69 2.80 -5.17
C VAL A 14 -0.08 1.64 -5.79
N SER A 15 -1.40 1.78 -5.85
CA SER A 15 -2.30 0.87 -6.57
C SER A 15 -3.07 1.64 -7.62
N VAL A 16 -3.24 1.04 -8.77
CA VAL A 16 -4.01 1.59 -9.88
C VAL A 16 -4.99 0.53 -10.38
N ARG A 17 -6.25 0.91 -10.43
CA ARG A 17 -7.30 0.16 -11.10
C ARG A 17 -7.60 0.81 -12.43
N ARG A 18 -7.61 0.04 -13.49
CA ARG A 18 -7.98 0.51 -14.83
C ARG A 18 -8.83 -0.54 -15.53
N HIS A 19 -9.84 -0.07 -16.24
CA HIS A 19 -10.58 -0.91 -17.19
C HIS A 19 -9.87 -0.84 -18.53
N ASP A 20 -9.39 -1.97 -19.02
CA ASP A 20 -8.97 -2.14 -20.41
C ASP A 20 -10.01 -3.01 -21.14
N GLY A 21 -9.85 -3.20 -22.45
CA GLY A 21 -10.82 -3.94 -23.24
C GLY A 21 -11.06 -5.42 -22.80
N ALA A 22 -10.25 -5.92 -21.87
CA ALA A 22 -10.34 -7.27 -21.31
C ALA A 22 -11.02 -7.32 -19.93
N GLY A 23 -11.36 -6.15 -19.34
CA GLY A 23 -12.00 -6.05 -18.03
C GLY A 23 -11.20 -5.19 -17.02
N PRO A 24 -11.64 -5.17 -15.76
CA PRO A 24 -10.92 -4.44 -14.73
C PRO A 24 -9.62 -5.15 -14.39
N ARG A 25 -8.51 -4.43 -14.47
CA ARG A 25 -7.21 -4.87 -13.95
C ARG A 25 -6.78 -3.97 -12.83
N VAL A 26 -6.25 -4.56 -11.77
CA VAL A 26 -5.65 -3.81 -10.67
C VAL A 26 -4.20 -4.22 -10.51
N ALA A 27 -3.32 -3.23 -10.44
CA ALA A 27 -1.93 -3.41 -10.09
C ALA A 27 -1.63 -2.67 -8.78
N LEU A 28 -0.82 -3.27 -7.93
CA LEU A 28 -0.35 -2.67 -6.70
C LEU A 28 1.16 -2.88 -6.61
N GLY A 29 1.89 -1.79 -6.42
CA GLY A 29 3.35 -1.82 -6.34
C GLY A 29 3.89 -1.03 -5.16
N GLY A 30 5.11 -1.34 -4.80
CA GLY A 30 5.85 -0.62 -3.78
C GLY A 30 7.35 -0.65 -4.01
N ASP A 31 8.03 0.33 -3.43
CA ASP A 31 9.49 0.37 -3.39
C ASP A 31 10.07 -0.54 -2.30
N GLY A 32 11.38 -0.72 -2.31
CA GLY A 32 12.08 -1.61 -1.36
C GLY A 32 12.85 -0.90 -0.26
N GLN A 33 12.84 0.44 -0.17
CA GLN A 33 13.68 1.15 0.77
C GLN A 33 13.14 1.11 2.21
N VAL A 34 14.04 0.82 3.15
CA VAL A 34 13.83 1.01 4.59
C VAL A 34 14.92 1.93 5.09
N THR A 35 14.55 3.03 5.73
CA THR A 35 15.44 4.09 6.20
C THR A 35 15.30 4.26 7.70
N LEU A 36 16.43 4.37 8.40
CA LEU A 36 16.50 4.69 9.82
C LEU A 36 17.17 6.05 9.97
N GLY A 37 16.40 7.09 10.28
CA GLY A 37 16.87 8.47 10.25
C GLY A 37 17.35 8.84 8.84
N GLN A 38 18.68 9.02 8.69
CA GLN A 38 19.31 9.38 7.41
C GLN A 38 20.04 8.22 6.72
N ILE A 39 19.90 7.00 7.23
CA ILE A 39 20.62 5.82 6.73
C ILE A 39 19.67 4.84 6.08
N VAL A 40 19.96 4.43 4.86
CA VAL A 40 19.26 3.32 4.20
C VAL A 40 19.75 2.00 4.78
N VAL A 41 18.91 1.32 5.55
CA VAL A 41 19.25 0.05 6.21
C VAL A 41 18.88 -1.16 5.36
N LYS A 42 17.94 -1.01 4.39
CA LYS A 42 17.57 -2.05 3.45
C LYS A 42 17.05 -1.43 2.15
N ALA A 43 17.47 -1.96 1.01
CA ALA A 43 17.07 -1.48 -0.30
C ALA A 43 16.05 -2.38 -1.03
N GLY A 44 15.92 -3.65 -0.64
CA GLY A 44 15.05 -4.64 -1.29
C GLY A 44 14.02 -5.25 -0.32
N ALA A 45 13.34 -4.44 0.48
CA ALA A 45 12.26 -4.91 1.33
C ALA A 45 11.01 -5.20 0.51
N ARG A 46 10.35 -6.31 0.78
CA ARG A 46 9.10 -6.68 0.12
C ARG A 46 7.92 -6.14 0.93
N LYS A 47 7.29 -5.07 0.46
CA LYS A 47 6.21 -4.35 1.13
C LYS A 47 4.83 -4.63 0.52
N VAL A 48 4.79 -5.44 -0.52
CA VAL A 48 3.59 -5.85 -1.25
C VAL A 48 3.42 -7.36 -1.15
N ARG A 49 2.19 -7.81 -0.94
CA ARG A 49 1.82 -9.22 -0.80
C ARG A 49 0.49 -9.52 -1.48
N ARG A 50 0.34 -10.81 -1.83
CA ARG A 50 -0.96 -11.40 -2.17
C ARG A 50 -1.54 -12.07 -0.92
N LEU A 51 -2.80 -11.88 -0.69
CA LEU A 51 -3.57 -12.43 0.43
C LEU A 51 -4.79 -13.18 -0.09
N HIS A 52 -5.40 -13.98 0.78
CA HIS A 52 -6.67 -14.67 0.53
C HIS A 52 -6.68 -15.41 -0.82
N HIS A 53 -5.86 -16.47 -0.94
CA HIS A 53 -5.74 -17.28 -2.15
C HIS A 53 -5.43 -16.45 -3.41
N ASP A 54 -4.51 -15.50 -3.28
CA ASP A 54 -4.07 -14.60 -4.36
C ASP A 54 -5.14 -13.67 -4.95
N ARG A 55 -6.27 -13.50 -4.24
CA ARG A 55 -7.39 -12.67 -4.69
C ARG A 55 -7.33 -11.22 -4.22
N VAL A 56 -6.48 -10.91 -3.24
CA VAL A 56 -6.32 -9.57 -2.67
C VAL A 56 -4.85 -9.17 -2.73
N LEU A 57 -4.58 -7.97 -3.23
CA LEU A 57 -3.28 -7.33 -3.13
C LEU A 57 -3.25 -6.44 -1.89
N ALA A 58 -2.15 -6.47 -1.17
CA ALA A 58 -1.96 -5.62 0.01
C ALA A 58 -0.57 -5.01 0.02
N GLY A 59 -0.48 -3.72 0.33
CA GLY A 59 0.76 -2.97 0.53
C GLY A 59 0.75 -2.27 1.88
N PHE A 60 1.91 -2.18 2.50
CA PHE A 60 2.08 -1.64 3.85
C PHE A 60 3.03 -0.45 3.85
N ALA A 61 2.65 0.62 4.55
CA ALA A 61 3.49 1.76 4.87
C ALA A 61 3.52 1.97 6.39
N GLY A 62 4.72 1.95 6.98
CA GLY A 62 4.95 2.06 8.42
C GLY A 62 6.19 1.30 8.87
N ALA A 63 6.32 1.05 10.17
CA ALA A 63 7.43 0.27 10.71
C ALA A 63 7.36 -1.20 10.28
N THR A 64 8.47 -1.72 9.78
CA THR A 64 8.52 -3.05 9.10
C THR A 64 8.14 -4.22 10.03
N ALA A 65 8.42 -4.10 11.34
CA ALA A 65 8.08 -5.14 12.31
C ALA A 65 6.56 -5.34 12.44
N ASP A 66 5.78 -4.30 12.19
CA ASP A 66 4.34 -4.28 12.37
C ASP A 66 3.59 -4.75 11.13
N ALA A 67 4.25 -4.72 9.97
CA ALA A 67 3.68 -5.13 8.69
C ALA A 67 3.19 -6.58 8.70
N PHE A 68 3.99 -7.49 9.24
CA PHE A 68 3.65 -8.91 9.29
C PHE A 68 2.40 -9.17 10.11
N THR A 69 2.32 -8.60 11.30
CA THR A 69 1.16 -8.76 12.20
C THR A 69 -0.11 -8.21 11.57
N LEU A 70 -0.03 -7.07 10.88
CA LEU A 70 -1.20 -6.48 10.21
C LEU A 70 -1.65 -7.30 9.00
N PHE A 71 -0.73 -7.81 8.19
CA PHE A 71 -1.07 -8.68 7.08
C PHE A 71 -1.73 -9.98 7.56
N GLU A 72 -1.18 -10.65 8.56
CA GLU A 72 -1.76 -11.88 9.14
C GLU A 72 -3.16 -11.63 9.70
N ARG A 73 -3.33 -10.55 10.45
CA ARG A 73 -4.64 -10.19 11.00
C ARG A 73 -5.64 -9.84 9.90
N PHE A 74 -5.21 -9.14 8.86
CA PHE A 74 -6.09 -8.81 7.73
C PHE A 74 -6.49 -10.05 6.95
N GLU A 75 -5.56 -10.96 6.70
CA GLU A 75 -5.84 -12.23 6.02
C GLU A 75 -6.86 -13.06 6.80
N ALA A 76 -6.72 -13.17 8.12
CA ALA A 76 -7.71 -13.84 8.96
C ALA A 76 -9.11 -13.21 8.88
N LYS A 77 -9.21 -11.86 8.71
CA LYS A 77 -10.49 -11.19 8.49
C LYS A 77 -11.04 -11.46 7.10
N LEU A 78 -10.18 -11.50 6.08
CA LEU A 78 -10.60 -11.87 4.71
C LEU A 78 -11.16 -13.30 4.68
N ASP A 79 -10.51 -14.25 5.33
CA ASP A 79 -10.97 -15.64 5.41
C ASP A 79 -12.31 -15.74 6.14
N LYS A 80 -12.42 -15.07 7.29
CA LYS A 80 -13.68 -15.01 8.05
C LYS A 80 -14.86 -14.45 7.24
N HIS A 81 -14.60 -13.48 6.37
CA HIS A 81 -15.61 -12.81 5.55
C HIS A 81 -15.65 -13.29 4.10
N GLN A 82 -15.05 -14.47 3.81
CA GLN A 82 -15.07 -15.07 2.47
C GLN A 82 -14.55 -14.14 1.37
N GLY A 83 -13.55 -13.32 1.68
CA GLY A 83 -12.92 -12.37 0.77
C GLY A 83 -13.63 -11.02 0.62
N HIS A 84 -14.68 -10.74 1.39
CA HIS A 84 -15.34 -9.44 1.37
C HIS A 84 -14.41 -8.33 1.90
N LEU A 85 -13.75 -7.61 0.99
CA LEU A 85 -12.69 -6.66 1.30
C LEU A 85 -13.13 -5.57 2.28
N GLN A 86 -14.26 -4.91 2.03
CA GLN A 86 -14.76 -3.83 2.90
C GLN A 86 -15.10 -4.32 4.31
N ARG A 87 -15.74 -5.50 4.43
CA ARG A 87 -16.09 -6.06 5.75
C ARG A 87 -14.83 -6.43 6.54
N ALA A 88 -13.87 -7.07 5.88
CA ALA A 88 -12.59 -7.40 6.46
C ALA A 88 -11.84 -6.15 6.94
N ALA A 89 -11.82 -5.08 6.14
CA ALA A 89 -11.22 -3.80 6.46
C ALA A 89 -11.86 -3.14 7.70
N ILE A 90 -13.19 -3.07 7.75
CA ILE A 90 -13.92 -2.50 8.89
C ILE A 90 -13.67 -3.30 10.17
N GLU A 91 -13.60 -4.63 10.09
CA GLU A 91 -13.31 -5.45 11.27
C GLU A 91 -11.86 -5.30 11.74
N LEU A 92 -10.92 -5.21 10.80
CA LEU A 92 -9.52 -4.93 11.14
C LEU A 92 -9.37 -3.57 11.87
N THR A 93 -10.04 -2.53 11.41
CA THR A 93 -9.94 -1.21 12.06
C THR A 93 -10.52 -1.21 13.48
N ARG A 94 -11.56 -1.99 13.74
CA ARG A 94 -12.09 -2.17 15.11
C ARG A 94 -11.05 -2.82 16.01
N ASP A 95 -10.42 -3.90 15.56
CA ASP A 95 -9.35 -4.57 16.31
C ASP A 95 -8.16 -3.63 16.49
N TRP A 96 -7.77 -2.89 15.44
CA TRP A 96 -6.65 -1.95 15.47
C TRP A 96 -6.82 -0.88 16.56
N ARG A 97 -8.02 -0.32 16.70
CA ARG A 97 -8.34 0.69 17.71
C ARG A 97 -8.42 0.15 19.13
N THR A 98 -8.87 -1.09 19.31
CA THR A 98 -9.15 -1.68 20.62
C THR A 98 -7.98 -2.47 21.19
N ASP A 99 -7.14 -3.05 20.34
CA ASP A 99 -5.96 -3.81 20.76
C ASP A 99 -4.87 -2.86 21.28
N ARG A 100 -4.35 -3.15 22.47
CA ARG A 100 -3.35 -2.30 23.15
C ARG A 100 -2.01 -2.21 22.40
N VAL A 101 -1.67 -3.22 21.63
CA VAL A 101 -0.44 -3.28 20.82
C VAL A 101 -0.69 -2.57 19.49
N LEU A 102 -1.72 -2.98 18.75
CA LEU A 102 -2.00 -2.47 17.42
C LEU A 102 -2.29 -0.96 17.40
N ARG A 103 -3.02 -0.43 18.38
CA ARG A 103 -3.37 1.00 18.42
C ARG A 103 -2.17 1.96 18.51
N ARG A 104 -0.97 1.43 18.80
CA ARG A 104 0.28 2.21 18.84
C ARG A 104 1.00 2.23 17.49
N LEU A 105 0.50 1.46 16.52
CA LEU A 105 1.14 1.34 15.22
C LEU A 105 0.76 2.54 14.34
N GLU A 106 1.73 3.34 13.99
CA GLU A 106 1.61 4.38 12.98
C GLU A 106 1.82 3.74 11.60
N ALA A 107 0.77 3.18 11.05
CA ALA A 107 0.82 2.42 9.82
C ALA A 107 -0.41 2.64 8.94
N MET A 108 -0.27 2.34 7.67
CA MET A 108 -1.35 2.32 6.68
C MET A 108 -1.25 1.06 5.83
N LEU A 109 -2.41 0.53 5.44
CA LEU A 109 -2.52 -0.52 4.45
C LEU A 109 -3.22 0.03 3.20
N ALA A 110 -2.66 -0.27 2.03
CA ALA A 110 -3.33 -0.18 0.75
C ALA A 110 -3.76 -1.59 0.36
N VAL A 111 -5.04 -1.81 0.13
CA VAL A 111 -5.56 -3.13 -0.23
C VAL A 111 -6.46 -3.03 -1.44
N ALA A 112 -6.42 -4.02 -2.31
CA ALA A 112 -7.22 -4.05 -3.52
C ALA A 112 -7.60 -5.48 -3.91
N ASP A 113 -8.83 -5.66 -4.31
CA ASP A 113 -9.31 -6.83 -5.05
C ASP A 113 -9.73 -6.42 -6.48
N ARG A 114 -10.45 -7.27 -7.20
CA ARG A 114 -10.91 -6.96 -8.58
C ARG A 114 -11.94 -5.83 -8.64
N GLU A 115 -12.64 -5.53 -7.58
CA GLU A 115 -13.77 -4.58 -7.56
C GLU A 115 -13.43 -3.30 -6.80
N THR A 116 -12.73 -3.40 -5.67
CA THR A 116 -12.55 -2.32 -4.70
C THR A 116 -11.08 -2.12 -4.35
N SER A 117 -10.70 -0.87 -4.10
CA SER A 117 -9.38 -0.50 -3.57
C SER A 117 -9.58 0.41 -2.36
N LEU A 118 -8.91 0.10 -1.24
CA LEU A 118 -9.10 0.78 0.04
C LEU A 118 -7.77 1.21 0.66
N ILE A 119 -7.82 2.31 1.39
CA ILE A 119 -6.80 2.69 2.38
C ILE A 119 -7.38 2.40 3.77
N ILE A 120 -6.60 1.69 4.58
CA ILE A 120 -6.92 1.39 5.98
C ILE A 120 -5.86 2.06 6.85
N THR A 121 -6.29 2.89 7.81
CA THR A 121 -5.38 3.61 8.70
C THR A 121 -5.46 3.09 10.14
N GLY A 122 -4.39 3.29 10.90
CA GLY A 122 -4.34 2.96 12.32
C GLY A 122 -5.33 3.77 13.19
N ASN A 123 -5.82 4.89 12.68
CA ASN A 123 -6.86 5.70 13.33
C ASN A 123 -8.27 5.10 13.17
N GLY A 124 -8.41 4.09 12.34
CA GLY A 124 -9.67 3.39 12.11
C GLY A 124 -10.42 3.82 10.86
N ASP A 125 -9.79 4.62 10.00
CA ASP A 125 -10.42 5.03 8.74
C ASP A 125 -10.31 3.91 7.71
N VAL A 126 -11.39 3.72 6.95
CA VAL A 126 -11.45 2.89 5.75
C VAL A 126 -11.93 3.80 4.63
N LEU A 127 -11.03 4.12 3.70
CA LEU A 127 -11.28 5.07 2.64
C LEU A 127 -11.22 4.38 1.28
N GLU A 128 -12.20 4.61 0.44
CA GLU A 128 -12.16 4.25 -0.97
C GLU A 128 -11.77 5.50 -1.78
N PRO A 129 -10.54 5.58 -2.31
CA PRO A 129 -10.10 6.75 -3.04
C PRO A 129 -10.77 6.87 -4.39
N GLU A 130 -10.92 8.11 -4.85
CA GLU A 130 -11.42 8.41 -6.18
C GLU A 130 -10.43 7.98 -7.28
N HIS A 131 -10.91 7.88 -8.51
CA HIS A 131 -10.14 7.56 -9.72
C HIS A 131 -9.48 6.18 -9.75
N GLY A 132 -9.80 5.27 -8.83
CA GLY A 132 -9.18 3.93 -8.76
C GLY A 132 -7.68 3.95 -8.42
N ILE A 133 -7.20 5.01 -7.78
CA ILE A 133 -5.80 5.18 -7.37
C ILE A 133 -5.71 5.21 -5.86
N VAL A 134 -4.91 4.32 -5.29
CA VAL A 134 -4.49 4.34 -3.88
C VAL A 134 -3.02 4.66 -3.83
N ALA A 135 -2.60 5.58 -2.97
CA ALA A 135 -1.18 5.81 -2.72
C ALA A 135 -0.95 6.15 -1.23
N ILE A 136 0.05 5.52 -0.63
CA ILE A 136 0.40 5.69 0.78
C ILE A 136 1.92 5.72 0.97
N GLY A 137 2.34 6.23 2.12
CA GLY A 137 3.74 6.33 2.50
C GLY A 137 4.40 7.63 2.07
N SER A 138 5.71 7.75 2.31
CA SER A 138 6.49 8.98 2.15
C SER A 138 6.49 9.53 0.72
N GLY A 139 6.58 8.66 -0.28
CA GLY A 139 6.51 9.03 -1.71
C GLY A 139 5.10 8.94 -2.30
N GLY A 140 4.09 8.62 -1.48
CA GLY A 140 2.72 8.37 -1.95
C GLY A 140 2.11 9.52 -2.73
N ALA A 141 2.29 10.77 -2.29
CA ALA A 141 1.77 11.94 -2.98
C ALA A 141 2.37 12.12 -4.39
N PHE A 142 3.67 11.86 -4.56
CA PHE A 142 4.34 11.92 -5.86
C PHE A 142 3.84 10.81 -6.78
N ALA A 143 3.75 9.57 -6.27
CA ALA A 143 3.22 8.44 -7.02
C ALA A 143 1.75 8.67 -7.44
N GLN A 144 0.92 9.23 -6.54
CA GLN A 144 -0.47 9.55 -6.83
C GLN A 144 -0.62 10.60 -7.94
N ALA A 145 0.15 11.68 -7.86
CA ALA A 145 0.13 12.73 -8.86
C ALA A 145 0.55 12.20 -10.25
N ALA A 146 1.62 11.40 -10.28
CA ALA A 146 2.09 10.76 -11.51
C ALA A 146 1.03 9.79 -12.07
N ALA A 147 0.45 8.90 -11.24
CA ALA A 147 -0.58 7.96 -11.66
C ALA A 147 -1.82 8.68 -12.24
N ARG A 148 -2.27 9.75 -11.60
CA ARG A 148 -3.39 10.55 -12.10
C ARG A 148 -3.13 11.15 -13.47
N ALA A 149 -1.95 11.73 -13.68
CA ALA A 149 -1.56 12.30 -14.97
C ALA A 149 -1.47 11.21 -16.05
N LEU A 150 -0.85 10.09 -15.75
CA LEU A 150 -0.71 8.98 -16.69
C LEU A 150 -2.05 8.37 -17.10
N ILE A 151 -2.97 8.14 -16.14
CA ILE A 151 -4.31 7.63 -16.44
C ILE A 151 -5.12 8.60 -17.29
N ALA A 152 -5.04 9.90 -17.00
CA ALA A 152 -5.82 10.92 -17.70
C ALA A 152 -5.36 11.12 -19.15
N HIS A 153 -4.08 10.94 -19.45
CA HIS A 153 -3.48 11.35 -20.71
C HIS A 153 -2.88 10.21 -21.53
N THR A 154 -2.93 8.96 -21.06
CA THR A 154 -2.37 7.81 -21.76
C THR A 154 -3.30 6.61 -21.76
N ALA A 155 -3.04 5.66 -22.64
CA ALA A 155 -3.67 4.34 -22.64
C ALA A 155 -2.83 3.27 -21.91
N MET A 156 -1.86 3.66 -21.08
CA MET A 156 -0.97 2.74 -20.37
C MET A 156 -1.77 1.74 -19.53
N PRO A 157 -1.43 0.44 -19.53
CA PRO A 157 -2.05 -0.53 -18.65
C PRO A 157 -1.67 -0.29 -17.18
N ALA A 158 -2.52 -0.74 -16.25
CA ALA A 158 -2.35 -0.49 -14.81
C ALA A 158 -0.94 -0.83 -14.28
N PRO A 159 -0.30 -1.96 -14.63
CA PRO A 159 1.05 -2.28 -14.15
C PRO A 159 2.11 -1.27 -14.61
N GLU A 160 2.00 -0.77 -15.84
CA GLU A 160 2.94 0.22 -16.36
C GLU A 160 2.75 1.59 -15.70
N VAL A 161 1.49 2.00 -15.44
CA VAL A 161 1.18 3.21 -14.67
C VAL A 161 1.80 3.12 -13.28
N VAL A 162 1.61 2.00 -12.58
CA VAL A 162 2.21 1.77 -11.24
C VAL A 162 3.73 1.87 -11.30
N LYS A 163 4.37 1.20 -12.26
CA LYS A 163 5.82 1.24 -12.43
C LYS A 163 6.34 2.66 -12.64
N ARG A 164 5.78 3.41 -13.60
CA ARG A 164 6.19 4.79 -13.89
C ARG A 164 5.96 5.72 -12.71
N SER A 165 4.86 5.53 -11.98
CA SER A 165 4.57 6.32 -10.78
C SER A 165 5.58 6.08 -9.66
N LEU A 166 6.02 4.84 -9.48
CA LEU A 166 7.08 4.52 -8.51
C LEU A 166 8.45 5.05 -8.94
N GLU A 167 8.79 5.00 -10.23
CA GLU A 167 10.01 5.59 -10.78
C GLU A 167 10.08 7.09 -10.46
N ILE A 168 9.01 7.83 -10.76
CA ILE A 168 8.92 9.27 -10.49
C ILE A 168 8.98 9.54 -8.97
N ALA A 169 8.29 8.76 -8.16
CA ALA A 169 8.35 8.90 -6.71
C ALA A 169 9.79 8.65 -6.17
N GLY A 170 10.50 7.68 -6.74
CA GLY A 170 11.89 7.38 -6.37
C GLY A 170 12.91 8.44 -6.80
N GLU A 171 12.59 9.24 -7.82
CA GLU A 171 13.41 10.39 -8.21
C GLU A 171 13.21 11.62 -7.31
N LEU A 172 12.02 11.76 -6.72
CA LEU A 172 11.64 12.94 -5.94
C LEU A 172 11.72 12.75 -4.43
N CYS A 173 11.45 11.54 -3.94
CA CYS A 173 11.39 11.23 -2.52
C CYS A 173 12.64 10.50 -2.05
N ILE A 174 13.41 11.12 -1.17
CA ILE A 174 14.66 10.54 -0.61
C ILE A 174 14.41 9.24 0.19
N TYR A 175 13.16 8.96 0.57
CA TYR A 175 12.76 7.76 1.30
C TYR A 175 12.20 6.65 0.38
N THR A 176 12.39 6.77 -0.92
CA THR A 176 11.89 5.85 -1.95
C THR A 176 13.01 5.49 -2.91
N ASN A 177 13.13 4.23 -3.30
CA ASN A 177 14.15 3.79 -4.25
C ASN A 177 13.54 3.17 -5.52
N GLN A 178 14.41 2.74 -6.44
CA GLN A 178 14.04 2.16 -7.73
C GLN A 178 13.89 0.62 -7.71
N HIS A 179 13.96 -0.03 -6.54
CA HIS A 179 13.71 -1.45 -6.41
C HIS A 179 12.22 -1.70 -6.15
N HIS A 180 11.49 -2.02 -7.20
CA HIS A 180 10.05 -2.14 -7.14
C HIS A 180 9.58 -3.61 -7.10
N THR A 181 8.55 -3.88 -6.29
CA THR A 181 7.74 -5.10 -6.36
C THR A 181 6.36 -4.71 -6.84
N ILE A 182 5.88 -5.29 -7.93
CA ILE A 182 4.56 -5.01 -8.52
C ILE A 182 3.81 -6.33 -8.67
N GLU A 183 2.58 -6.35 -8.17
CA GLU A 183 1.64 -7.47 -8.28
C GLU A 183 0.39 -7.04 -9.04
N VAL A 184 -0.21 -7.96 -9.78
CA VAL A 184 -1.36 -7.67 -10.68
C VAL A 184 -2.45 -8.71 -10.45
N LEU A 185 -3.70 -8.26 -10.34
CA LEU A 185 -4.90 -9.10 -10.46
C LEU A 185 -5.53 -8.86 -11.83
N GLU A 186 -5.71 -9.93 -12.57
CA GLU A 186 -6.37 -9.96 -13.88
C GLU A 186 -7.84 -10.31 -13.73
#